data_8c1faae6c827db9918070883055c7d85
#
_entry.id   8c1faae6c827db9918070883055c7d85
#
_cell.length_a   1.000
_cell.length_b   1.000
_cell.length_c   1.000
_cell.angle_alpha   90.00
_cell.angle_beta   90.00
_cell.angle_gamma   90.00
#
_symmetry.space_group_name_H-M   'P 1'
#
loop_
_entity.id
_entity.type
_entity.pdbx_description
1 polymer ?
#
loop_
_entity_poly.entity_id
_entity_poly.type
_entity_poly.pdbx_seq_one_letter_code
_entity_poly.pdbx_strand_id
1 'polypeptide(L)'
;MTLPPKLQAMTERNYPQDWTETDTRAVDTARVLAADAVENCGSGHPGTAMSLAPLAYTLFQRVMDVDPADKDWVGRDRFVLSNGHGSMLIYSLLHLTGYDLSIDDLKNFRQLHSRTPGHPELGYTPGVETTTGPLGQGLANAVGFALAEK
;
A
#
# COMPACT_ATOMS: atom_id res chain seq x y z
N MET A 1 -6.50 8.50 -31.31
CA MET A 1 -5.97 7.36 -30.54
C MET A 1 -6.88 7.22 -29.33
N THR A 2 -7.72 6.19 -29.27
CA THR A 2 -8.65 5.96 -28.17
C THR A 2 -7.89 5.34 -27.02
N LEU A 3 -8.13 5.81 -25.78
CA LEU A 3 -7.56 5.22 -24.59
C LEU A 3 -8.01 3.77 -24.45
N PRO A 4 -7.18 2.88 -23.89
CA PRO A 4 -7.59 1.53 -23.54
C PRO A 4 -8.85 1.56 -22.65
N PRO A 5 -9.75 0.55 -22.71
CA PRO A 5 -11.02 0.56 -21.99
C PRO A 5 -10.88 0.82 -20.48
N LYS A 6 -9.85 0.26 -19.82
CA LYS A 6 -9.59 0.51 -18.40
C LYS A 6 -9.24 1.98 -18.11
N LEU A 7 -8.44 2.61 -18.98
CA LEU A 7 -8.12 4.03 -18.87
C LEU A 7 -9.32 4.93 -19.18
N GLN A 8 -10.20 4.52 -20.11
CA GLN A 8 -11.47 5.22 -20.35
C GLN A 8 -12.37 5.13 -19.10
N ALA A 9 -12.52 3.93 -18.52
CA ALA A 9 -13.31 3.75 -17.31
C ALA A 9 -12.75 4.58 -16.13
N MET A 10 -11.44 4.74 -16.03
CA MET A 10 -10.82 5.60 -15.00
C MET A 10 -11.13 7.09 -15.23
N THR A 11 -11.19 7.56 -16.49
CA THR A 11 -11.54 8.96 -16.80
C THR A 11 -13.02 9.24 -16.61
N GLU A 12 -13.87 8.21 -16.61
CA GLU A 12 -15.32 8.31 -16.40
C GLU A 12 -15.71 8.15 -14.93
N ARG A 13 -14.78 7.74 -14.05
CA ARG A 13 -15.05 7.64 -12.62
C ARG A 13 -15.30 9.01 -12.02
N ASN A 14 -16.45 9.18 -11.39
CA ASN A 14 -16.77 10.39 -10.64
C ASN A 14 -16.15 10.29 -9.24
N TYR A 15 -14.86 10.59 -9.13
CA TYR A 15 -14.19 10.61 -7.82
C TYR A 15 -14.73 11.75 -6.97
N PRO A 16 -14.97 11.52 -5.67
CA PRO A 16 -15.23 12.62 -4.75
C PRO A 16 -14.10 13.66 -4.85
N GLN A 17 -14.47 14.89 -5.21
CA GLN A 17 -13.49 15.97 -5.33
C GLN A 17 -13.19 16.60 -3.96
N ASP A 18 -14.08 16.40 -3.00
CA ASP A 18 -13.98 17.00 -1.69
C ASP A 18 -13.16 16.13 -0.74
N TRP A 19 -12.16 16.74 -0.14
CA TRP A 19 -11.40 16.14 0.95
C TRP A 19 -12.10 16.44 2.27
N THR A 20 -12.50 15.40 2.99
CA THR A 20 -13.29 15.51 4.21
C THR A 20 -12.41 15.40 5.47
N GLU A 21 -13.00 15.69 6.63
CA GLU A 21 -12.34 15.44 7.92
C GLU A 21 -12.04 13.94 8.12
N THR A 22 -12.88 13.05 7.61
CA THR A 22 -12.66 11.59 7.67
C THR A 22 -11.42 11.19 6.87
N ASP A 23 -11.22 11.77 5.68
CA ASP A 23 -10.00 11.53 4.88
C ASP A 23 -8.75 11.98 5.64
N THR A 24 -8.81 13.17 6.25
CA THR A 24 -7.71 13.70 7.07
C THR A 24 -7.39 12.76 8.23
N ARG A 25 -8.40 12.32 8.98
CA ARG A 25 -8.24 11.40 10.10
C ARG A 25 -7.66 10.04 9.66
N ALA A 26 -8.11 9.50 8.53
CA ALA A 26 -7.59 8.24 8.01
C ALA A 26 -6.11 8.34 7.64
N VAL A 27 -5.72 9.44 6.97
CA VAL A 27 -4.32 9.72 6.63
C VAL A 27 -3.46 9.87 7.88
N ASP A 28 -3.94 10.63 8.87
CA ASP A 28 -3.20 10.84 10.12
C ASP A 28 -3.10 9.54 10.93
N THR A 29 -4.14 8.70 10.90
CA THR A 29 -4.08 7.37 11.49
C THR A 29 -2.98 6.52 10.84
N ALA A 30 -2.90 6.48 9.52
CA ALA A 30 -1.85 5.75 8.82
C ALA A 30 -0.44 6.27 9.17
N ARG A 31 -0.27 7.59 9.30
CA ARG A 31 0.98 8.22 9.74
C ARG A 31 1.39 7.80 11.15
N VAL A 32 0.43 7.87 12.08
CA VAL A 32 0.69 7.54 13.50
C VAL A 32 0.99 6.06 13.66
N LEU A 33 0.22 5.16 13.01
CA LEU A 33 0.51 3.72 13.03
C LEU A 33 1.93 3.42 12.53
N ALA A 34 2.37 4.10 11.47
CA ALA A 34 3.72 3.92 10.94
C ALA A 34 4.80 4.46 11.90
N ALA A 35 4.57 5.63 12.49
CA ALA A 35 5.50 6.23 13.45
C ALA A 35 5.64 5.39 14.72
N ASP A 36 4.51 4.97 15.29
CA ASP A 36 4.47 4.15 16.50
C ASP A 36 5.16 2.79 16.31
N ALA A 37 4.92 2.13 15.17
CA ALA A 37 5.55 0.84 14.90
C ALA A 37 7.07 0.96 14.75
N VAL A 38 7.55 2.02 14.08
CA VAL A 38 8.98 2.30 13.94
C VAL A 38 9.61 2.65 15.27
N GLU A 39 8.95 3.47 16.08
CA GLU A 39 9.42 3.85 17.41
C GLU A 39 9.48 2.62 18.34
N ASN A 40 8.44 1.81 18.38
CA ASN A 40 8.38 0.61 19.18
C ASN A 40 9.46 -0.41 18.81
N CYS A 41 9.75 -0.53 17.53
CA CYS A 41 10.83 -1.40 17.04
C CYS A 41 12.23 -0.84 17.31
N GLY A 42 12.36 0.48 17.46
CA GLY A 42 13.64 1.19 17.57
C GLY A 42 14.45 1.20 16.28
N SER A 43 13.86 0.82 15.15
CA SER A 43 14.53 0.76 13.84
C SER A 43 13.53 0.87 12.71
N GLY A 44 13.82 1.68 11.70
CA GLY A 44 12.97 1.83 10.51
C GLY A 44 13.04 3.23 9.89
N HIS A 45 12.13 3.49 8.95
CA HIS A 45 12.10 4.71 8.16
C HIS A 45 10.70 5.34 8.22
N PRO A 46 10.40 6.20 9.19
CA PRO A 46 9.04 6.76 9.32
C PRO A 46 8.76 7.87 8.30
N GLY A 47 9.79 8.58 7.84
CA GLY A 47 9.64 9.79 7.01
C GLY A 47 8.87 9.56 5.70
N THR A 48 9.16 8.47 4.99
CA THR A 48 8.45 8.10 3.76
C THR A 48 6.97 7.80 4.03
N ALA A 49 6.68 7.02 5.08
CA ALA A 49 5.30 6.69 5.45
C ALA A 49 4.50 7.97 5.79
N MET A 50 5.10 8.90 6.50
CA MET A 50 4.46 10.15 6.87
C MET A 50 4.21 11.06 5.66
N SER A 51 5.19 11.20 4.78
CA SER A 51 5.11 12.12 3.64
C SER A 51 4.19 11.61 2.53
N LEU A 52 4.18 10.31 2.27
CA LEU A 52 3.41 9.69 1.19
C LEU A 52 2.01 9.19 1.63
N ALA A 53 1.65 9.28 2.91
CA ALA A 53 0.37 8.79 3.39
C ALA A 53 -0.84 9.39 2.63
N PRO A 54 -0.93 10.70 2.35
CA PRO A 54 -2.05 11.24 1.58
C PRO A 54 -2.15 10.69 0.17
N LEU A 55 -1.00 10.54 -0.52
CA LEU A 55 -0.95 9.99 -1.87
C LEU A 55 -1.41 8.53 -1.88
N ALA A 56 -0.83 7.71 -1.02
CA ALA A 56 -1.14 6.30 -0.96
C ALA A 56 -2.60 6.06 -0.49
N TYR A 57 -3.10 6.83 0.48
CA TYR A 57 -4.51 6.84 0.86
C TYR A 57 -5.42 7.13 -0.34
N THR A 58 -5.11 8.16 -1.13
CA THR A 58 -5.90 8.51 -2.32
C THR A 58 -5.91 7.36 -3.32
N LEU A 59 -4.79 6.69 -3.55
CA LEU A 59 -4.74 5.53 -4.42
C LEU A 59 -5.64 4.40 -3.92
N PHE A 60 -5.52 4.01 -2.66
CA PHE A 60 -6.29 2.90 -2.09
C PHE A 60 -7.79 3.19 -1.99
N GLN A 61 -8.18 4.43 -1.68
CA GLN A 61 -9.59 4.78 -1.42
C GLN A 61 -10.35 5.28 -2.65
N ARG A 62 -9.65 5.80 -3.65
CA ARG A 62 -10.31 6.51 -4.76
C ARG A 62 -9.93 6.03 -6.14
N VAL A 63 -8.81 5.32 -6.28
CA VAL A 63 -8.27 4.97 -7.60
C VAL A 63 -8.26 3.48 -7.84
N MET A 64 -7.79 2.72 -6.88
CA MET A 64 -7.58 1.28 -7.04
C MET A 64 -8.86 0.48 -6.85
N ASP A 65 -9.01 -0.54 -7.67
CA ASP A 65 -10.00 -1.61 -7.49
C ASP A 65 -9.31 -2.78 -6.77
N VAL A 66 -9.66 -2.98 -5.52
CA VAL A 66 -9.14 -4.06 -4.68
C VAL A 66 -10.25 -4.74 -3.92
N ASP A 67 -10.09 -6.02 -3.61
CA ASP A 67 -10.96 -6.76 -2.70
C ASP A 67 -10.11 -7.35 -1.55
N PRO A 68 -10.15 -6.76 -0.36
CA PRO A 68 -9.41 -7.29 0.79
C PRO A 68 -9.82 -8.71 1.20
N ALA A 69 -11.06 -9.13 0.89
CA ALA A 69 -11.55 -10.48 1.16
C ALA A 69 -11.04 -11.52 0.14
N ASP A 70 -10.73 -11.07 -1.08
CA ASP A 70 -10.11 -11.89 -2.13
C ASP A 70 -8.84 -11.21 -2.67
N LYS A 71 -7.78 -11.26 -1.86
CA LYS A 71 -6.48 -10.67 -2.19
C LYS A 71 -5.86 -11.19 -3.49
N ASP A 72 -6.31 -12.32 -3.99
CA ASP A 72 -5.80 -12.99 -5.20
C ASP A 72 -6.72 -12.76 -6.41
N TRP A 73 -7.79 -11.96 -6.27
CA TRP A 73 -8.65 -11.61 -7.38
C TRP A 73 -7.86 -11.12 -8.60
N VAL A 74 -8.07 -11.76 -9.75
CA VAL A 74 -7.28 -11.52 -10.97
C VAL A 74 -7.45 -10.09 -11.48
N GLY A 75 -8.66 -9.50 -11.35
CA GLY A 75 -8.97 -8.17 -11.82
C GLY A 75 -8.53 -7.01 -10.92
N ARG A 76 -7.91 -7.28 -9.77
CA ARG A 76 -7.47 -6.24 -8.85
C ARG A 76 -6.37 -5.36 -9.42
N ASP A 77 -6.32 -4.13 -8.99
CA ASP A 77 -5.15 -3.29 -9.20
C ASP A 77 -4.00 -3.71 -8.28
N ARG A 78 -2.76 -3.61 -8.78
CA ARG A 78 -1.56 -4.03 -8.05
C ARG A 78 -0.78 -2.82 -7.55
N PHE A 79 -0.67 -2.69 -6.25
CA PHE A 79 0.15 -1.65 -5.63
C PHE A 79 1.56 -2.16 -5.37
N VAL A 80 2.55 -1.46 -5.90
CA VAL A 80 3.97 -1.76 -5.68
C VAL A 80 4.65 -0.60 -4.97
N LEU A 81 5.07 -0.82 -3.73
CA LEU A 81 5.87 0.15 -2.98
C LEU A 81 7.35 0.02 -3.38
N SER A 82 7.79 0.76 -4.40
CA SER A 82 9.15 0.68 -4.92
C SER A 82 10.21 1.14 -3.91
N ASN A 83 9.87 2.13 -3.06
CA ASN A 83 10.68 2.55 -1.92
C ASN A 83 10.39 1.67 -0.70
N GLY A 84 10.72 0.38 -0.79
CA GLY A 84 10.36 -0.65 0.18
C GLY A 84 10.78 -0.39 1.62
N HIS A 85 11.78 0.51 1.86
CA HIS A 85 12.15 0.95 3.20
C HIS A 85 11.01 1.69 3.94
N GLY A 86 10.04 2.26 3.22
CA GLY A 86 8.82 2.85 3.78
C GLY A 86 7.71 1.83 4.03
N SER A 87 8.03 0.57 4.31
CA SER A 87 7.11 -0.56 4.39
C SER A 87 5.92 -0.35 5.35
N MET A 88 6.10 0.38 6.44
CA MET A 88 5.00 0.69 7.34
C MET A 88 3.87 1.50 6.69
N LEU A 89 4.13 2.22 5.59
CA LEU A 89 3.07 2.86 4.81
C LEU A 89 2.09 1.84 4.25
N ILE A 90 2.61 0.85 3.51
CA ILE A 90 1.74 -0.18 2.92
C ILE A 90 1.07 -1.04 4.00
N TYR A 91 1.78 -1.40 5.07
CA TYR A 91 1.20 -2.21 6.15
C TYR A 91 0.06 -1.48 6.87
N SER A 92 0.22 -0.20 7.18
CA SER A 92 -0.85 0.61 7.77
C SER A 92 -2.08 0.70 6.86
N LEU A 93 -1.87 0.87 5.54
CA LEU A 93 -2.97 0.93 4.58
C LEU A 93 -3.67 -0.41 4.42
N LEU A 94 -2.93 -1.52 4.32
CA LEU A 94 -3.51 -2.86 4.23
C LEU A 94 -4.35 -3.18 5.47
N HIS A 95 -3.86 -2.83 6.67
CA HIS A 95 -4.64 -2.95 7.90
C HIS A 95 -5.93 -2.13 7.85
N LEU A 96 -5.82 -0.84 7.53
CA LEU A 96 -6.97 0.08 7.53
C LEU A 96 -8.00 -0.21 6.44
N THR A 97 -7.59 -0.83 5.34
CA THR A 97 -8.48 -1.19 4.23
C THR A 97 -9.09 -2.58 4.36
N GLY A 98 -8.80 -3.31 5.44
CA GLY A 98 -9.49 -4.56 5.79
C GLY A 98 -8.83 -5.84 5.28
N TYR A 99 -7.58 -5.79 4.84
CA TYR A 99 -6.82 -7.02 4.60
C TYR A 99 -6.60 -7.77 5.92
N ASP A 100 -6.34 -9.08 5.83
CA ASP A 100 -6.02 -9.93 6.99
C ASP A 100 -4.65 -9.59 7.59
N LEU A 101 -4.55 -8.39 8.13
CA LEU A 101 -3.38 -7.85 8.82
C LEU A 101 -3.83 -7.12 10.08
N SER A 102 -3.56 -7.69 11.24
CA SER A 102 -4.04 -7.18 12.52
C SER A 102 -3.19 -6.02 13.04
N ILE A 103 -3.72 -5.32 14.05
CA ILE A 103 -2.95 -4.29 14.77
C ILE A 103 -1.75 -4.92 15.50
N ASP A 104 -1.86 -6.16 15.94
CA ASP A 104 -0.75 -6.86 16.61
C ASP A 104 0.34 -7.26 15.59
N ASP A 105 -0.01 -7.53 14.35
CA ASP A 105 0.99 -7.67 13.28
C ASP A 105 1.77 -6.37 13.07
N LEU A 106 1.12 -5.20 13.13
CA LEU A 106 1.79 -3.90 13.02
C LEU A 106 2.72 -3.64 14.21
N LYS A 107 2.31 -4.00 15.44
CA LYS A 107 3.16 -3.90 16.64
C LYS A 107 4.41 -4.78 16.58
N ASN A 108 4.33 -5.89 15.83
CA ASN A 108 5.43 -6.82 15.61
C ASN A 108 6.31 -6.44 14.40
N PHE A 109 6.28 -5.19 13.96
CA PHE A 109 7.10 -4.70 12.86
C PHE A 109 8.59 -5.06 13.07
N ARG A 110 9.21 -5.66 12.05
CA ARG A 110 10.61 -6.11 12.04
C ARG A 110 10.98 -7.18 13.08
N GLN A 111 10.00 -7.77 13.75
CA GLN A 111 10.29 -8.90 14.64
C GLN A 111 10.51 -10.18 13.84
N LEU A 112 11.29 -11.10 14.37
CA LEU A 112 11.53 -12.39 13.72
C LEU A 112 10.21 -13.13 13.49
N HIS A 113 10.01 -13.65 12.29
CA HIS A 113 8.78 -14.33 11.84
C HIS A 113 7.50 -13.46 11.83
N SER A 114 7.62 -12.14 11.94
CA SER A 114 6.44 -11.28 11.85
C SER A 114 5.91 -11.23 10.39
N ARG A 115 4.62 -10.90 10.26
CA ARG A 115 3.97 -10.64 8.97
C ARG A 115 4.28 -9.25 8.41
N THR A 116 5.05 -8.45 9.14
CA THR A 116 5.45 -7.08 8.79
C THR A 116 6.97 -6.91 8.80
N PRO A 117 7.67 -7.58 7.87
CA PRO A 117 9.12 -7.45 7.75
C PRO A 117 9.56 -6.03 7.43
N GLY A 118 10.83 -5.72 7.60
CA GLY A 118 11.39 -4.37 7.40
C GLY A 118 11.23 -3.81 5.99
N HIS A 119 11.08 -4.66 4.99
CA HIS A 119 10.74 -4.34 3.62
C HIS A 119 9.61 -5.27 3.17
N PRO A 120 8.71 -4.85 2.23
CA PRO A 120 7.64 -5.71 1.77
C PRO A 120 8.20 -6.98 1.12
N GLU A 121 7.70 -8.13 1.55
CA GLU A 121 8.09 -9.44 1.03
C GLU A 121 6.86 -10.21 0.56
N LEU A 122 6.91 -10.68 -0.68
CA LEU A 122 5.84 -11.49 -1.26
C LEU A 122 5.65 -12.78 -0.42
N GLY A 123 4.41 -13.07 -0.06
CA GLY A 123 4.03 -14.25 0.71
C GLY A 123 4.07 -14.08 2.23
N TYR A 124 4.63 -12.97 2.75
CA TYR A 124 4.61 -12.67 4.19
C TYR A 124 3.40 -11.83 4.59
N THR A 125 3.14 -10.75 3.87
CA THR A 125 2.04 -9.84 4.17
C THR A 125 0.94 -9.99 3.11
N PRO A 126 -0.32 -10.23 3.47
CA PRO A 126 -1.43 -10.24 2.53
C PRO A 126 -1.55 -8.90 1.79
N GLY A 127 -1.72 -8.93 0.47
CA GLY A 127 -1.82 -7.73 -0.36
C GLY A 127 -0.48 -7.14 -0.80
N VAL A 128 0.65 -7.74 -0.42
CA VAL A 128 1.96 -7.39 -0.99
C VAL A 128 2.17 -8.16 -2.30
N GLU A 129 2.30 -7.44 -3.41
CA GLU A 129 2.36 -7.98 -4.76
C GLU A 129 3.76 -8.43 -5.19
N THR A 130 4.81 -7.88 -4.59
CA THR A 130 6.20 -8.21 -4.90
C THR A 130 7.13 -7.80 -3.78
N THR A 131 8.25 -8.52 -3.65
CA THR A 131 9.31 -8.15 -2.73
C THR A 131 10.05 -6.92 -3.26
N THR A 132 10.21 -5.91 -2.39
CA THR A 132 10.96 -4.69 -2.68
C THR A 132 11.97 -4.41 -1.56
N GLY A 133 12.88 -3.48 -1.80
CA GLY A 133 13.97 -3.13 -0.89
C GLY A 133 15.08 -2.43 -1.66
N PRO A 134 15.67 -3.09 -2.68
CA PRO A 134 16.58 -2.40 -3.60
C PRO A 134 15.85 -1.28 -4.32
N LEU A 135 16.35 -0.05 -4.23
CA LEU A 135 15.69 1.12 -4.78
C LEU A 135 15.57 1.03 -6.31
N GLY A 136 14.38 1.30 -6.82
CA GLY A 136 14.07 1.22 -8.25
C GLY A 136 13.55 -0.14 -8.73
N GLN A 137 13.81 -1.24 -8.00
CA GLN A 137 13.34 -2.58 -8.38
C GLN A 137 11.82 -2.65 -8.52
N GLY A 138 11.07 -2.08 -7.58
CA GLY A 138 9.61 -2.10 -7.60
C GLY A 138 9.03 -1.43 -8.83
N LEU A 139 9.61 -0.33 -9.29
CA LEU A 139 9.20 0.32 -10.53
C LEU A 139 9.36 -0.61 -11.74
N ALA A 140 10.49 -1.29 -11.86
CA ALA A 140 10.74 -2.25 -12.93
C ALA A 140 9.78 -3.45 -12.86
N ASN A 141 9.49 -3.96 -11.66
CA ASN A 141 8.51 -5.03 -11.46
C ASN A 141 7.10 -4.58 -11.89
N ALA A 142 6.69 -3.36 -11.53
CA ALA A 142 5.39 -2.81 -11.92
C ALA A 142 5.25 -2.69 -13.45
N VAL A 143 6.32 -2.30 -14.14
CA VAL A 143 6.35 -2.30 -15.62
C VAL A 143 6.18 -3.73 -16.16
N GLY A 144 6.85 -4.71 -15.54
CA GLY A 144 6.70 -6.12 -15.91
C GLY A 144 5.27 -6.63 -15.74
N PHE A 145 4.61 -6.31 -14.62
CA PHE A 145 3.20 -6.64 -14.41
C PHE A 145 2.29 -6.03 -15.49
N ALA A 146 2.45 -4.74 -15.75
CA ALA A 146 1.64 -4.04 -16.76
C ALA A 146 1.84 -4.60 -18.19
N LEU A 147 3.02 -5.10 -18.50
CA LEU A 147 3.28 -5.78 -19.78
C LEU A 147 2.66 -7.17 -19.84
N ALA A 148 2.66 -7.90 -18.72
CA ALA A 148 2.09 -9.25 -18.66
C ALA A 148 0.56 -9.26 -18.66
N GLU A 149 -0.08 -8.19 -18.21
CA GLU A 149 -1.54 -8.02 -18.19
C GLU A 149 -2.12 -7.45 -19.50
N LYS A 150 -1.27 -7.10 -20.47
CA LYS A 150 -1.67 -6.52 -21.76
C LYS A 150 -2.12 -7.58 -22.76
#